data_0d094be7321fda2e8bf80f9fce46325d
#
_entry.id   0d094be7321fda2e8bf80f9fce46325d
#
_cell.length_a   1.000
_cell.length_b   1.000
_cell.length_c   1.000
_cell.angle_alpha   90.00
_cell.angle_beta   90.00
_cell.angle_gamma   90.00
#
_symmetry.space_group_name_H-M   'P 1'
#
loop_
_entity.id
_entity.type
_entity.pdbx_description
1 polymer ?
#
loop_
_entity_poly.entity_id
_entity_poly.type
_entity_poly.pdbx_seq_one_letter_code
_entity_poly.pdbx_strand_id
1 'polypeptide(L)'
;MGTGGAANLAVLEEALVASGTELTTVAMRRVDAEGGTGMLDLLSRLGITPLPNTAGCRSAAEAVLTAQLAREALGTEWVKLEVIADERTLLPDAVELVRAAEQLVDDGFVVLPYTNDDPVLAKRLEDTGCAAVMPLGSPIGTGLGIANPHNIEMVVAQAGVPVVLDAGIGTASDAALAMELGCDAVLLATAVTRAADPPAMAAAMAAAVTAGYLARRAGRIPKRFWAQASSPTL
;
A
#
# COMPACT_ATOMS: atom_id res chain seq x y z
N MET A 1 -2.45 2.07 6.57
CA MET A 1 -2.41 0.65 7.00
C MET A 1 -3.68 -0.06 6.55
N GLY A 2 -3.65 -1.40 6.36
CA GLY A 2 -4.87 -2.17 6.08
C GLY A 2 -5.44 -2.84 7.34
N THR A 3 -6.74 -3.19 7.30
CA THR A 3 -7.46 -3.81 8.44
C THR A 3 -7.50 -5.34 8.37
N GLY A 4 -7.06 -5.93 7.27
CA GLY A 4 -7.20 -7.37 7.02
C GLY A 4 -6.35 -8.24 7.95
N GLY A 5 -6.98 -9.26 8.57
CA GLY A 5 -6.28 -10.30 9.34
C GLY A 5 -6.05 -9.97 10.82
N ALA A 6 -6.57 -8.88 11.34
CA ALA A 6 -6.52 -8.58 12.77
C ALA A 6 -7.32 -9.61 13.58
N ALA A 7 -6.82 -9.98 14.76
CA ALA A 7 -7.46 -10.98 15.62
C ALA A 7 -8.80 -10.50 16.18
N ASN A 8 -8.91 -9.22 16.50
CA ASN A 8 -10.12 -8.55 16.97
C ASN A 8 -9.98 -7.03 16.84
N LEU A 9 -11.08 -6.30 17.06
CA LEU A 9 -11.11 -4.84 16.91
C LEU A 9 -10.24 -4.11 17.96
N ALA A 10 -10.09 -4.63 19.16
CA ALA A 10 -9.28 -3.98 20.20
C ALA A 10 -7.79 -3.96 19.83
N VAL A 11 -7.25 -5.10 19.41
CA VAL A 11 -5.86 -5.21 18.90
C VAL A 11 -5.66 -4.36 17.65
N LEU A 12 -6.66 -4.32 16.77
CA LEU A 12 -6.60 -3.47 15.58
C LEU A 12 -6.56 -1.99 15.97
N GLU A 13 -7.38 -1.56 16.92
CA GLU A 13 -7.40 -0.19 17.43
C GLU A 13 -6.03 0.23 17.96
N GLU A 14 -5.42 -0.60 18.82
CA GLU A 14 -4.09 -0.32 19.38
C GLU A 14 -3.03 -0.22 18.26
N ALA A 15 -3.07 -1.10 17.25
CA ALA A 15 -2.16 -1.07 16.11
C ALA A 15 -2.38 0.16 15.21
N LEU A 16 -3.65 0.56 14.95
CA LEU A 16 -3.97 1.76 14.19
C LEU A 16 -3.43 3.02 14.88
N VAL A 17 -3.65 3.14 16.19
CA VAL A 17 -3.13 4.26 16.98
C VAL A 17 -1.60 4.27 16.96
N ALA A 18 -0.95 3.13 17.20
CA ALA A 18 0.51 3.02 17.21
C ALA A 18 1.16 3.30 15.84
N SER A 19 0.45 3.00 14.74
CA SER A 19 0.93 3.28 13.38
C SER A 19 0.87 4.75 13.00
N GLY A 20 0.03 5.55 13.65
CA GLY A 20 -0.24 6.93 13.26
C GLY A 20 -0.87 7.07 11.87
N THR A 21 -1.53 6.01 11.35
CA THR A 21 -2.13 6.03 10.02
C THR A 21 -3.34 6.96 9.95
N GLU A 22 -3.45 7.73 8.89
CA GLU A 22 -4.59 8.63 8.63
C GLU A 22 -5.56 8.05 7.58
N LEU A 23 -5.08 7.06 6.80
CA LEU A 23 -5.83 6.42 5.74
C LEU A 23 -5.74 4.89 5.88
N THR A 24 -6.87 4.20 5.89
CA THR A 24 -6.93 2.75 6.15
C THR A 24 -7.80 2.04 5.14
N THR A 25 -7.28 0.96 4.52
CA THR A 25 -8.06 0.18 3.56
C THR A 25 -9.12 -0.66 4.24
N VAL A 26 -10.33 -0.64 3.66
CA VAL A 26 -11.49 -1.42 4.09
C VAL A 26 -11.99 -2.27 2.91
N ALA A 27 -11.91 -3.59 3.04
CA ALA A 27 -12.39 -4.50 2.01
C ALA A 27 -13.93 -4.54 2.01
N MET A 28 -14.56 -4.06 0.94
CA MET A 28 -16.03 -3.92 0.85
C MET A 28 -16.77 -5.24 1.04
N ARG A 29 -16.24 -6.37 0.54
CA ARG A 29 -16.83 -7.69 0.73
C ARG A 29 -16.94 -8.16 2.20
N ARG A 30 -16.22 -7.50 3.12
CA ARG A 30 -16.24 -7.82 4.55
C ARG A 30 -17.17 -6.91 5.36
N VAL A 31 -17.52 -5.75 4.82
CA VAL A 31 -18.37 -4.79 5.53
C VAL A 31 -19.77 -5.36 5.73
N ASP A 32 -20.31 -6.10 4.75
CA ASP A 32 -21.66 -6.69 4.82
C ASP A 32 -21.73 -8.00 5.63
N ALA A 33 -20.65 -8.78 5.70
CA ALA A 33 -20.67 -10.13 6.27
C ALA A 33 -20.70 -10.18 7.81
N GLU A 34 -20.26 -9.10 8.49
CA GLU A 34 -20.08 -9.07 9.95
C GLU A 34 -20.94 -8.01 10.66
N GLY A 35 -21.96 -7.44 10.00
CA GLY A 35 -22.75 -6.35 10.58
C GLY A 35 -21.94 -5.05 10.76
N GLY A 36 -21.11 -4.77 9.80
CA GLY A 36 -20.15 -3.72 9.41
C GLY A 36 -20.03 -2.39 10.15
N THR A 37 -20.83 -2.10 11.15
CA THR A 37 -20.78 -0.81 11.86
C THR A 37 -19.53 -0.68 12.76
N GLY A 38 -19.08 -1.75 13.39
CA GLY A 38 -17.99 -1.68 14.36
C GLY A 38 -16.64 -1.22 13.80
N MET A 39 -16.28 -1.62 12.56
CA MET A 39 -15.04 -1.18 11.92
C MET A 39 -15.10 0.29 11.50
N LEU A 40 -16.17 0.70 10.85
CA LEU A 40 -16.34 2.08 10.39
C LEU A 40 -16.51 3.02 11.58
N ASP A 41 -17.21 2.60 12.63
CA ASP A 41 -17.33 3.34 13.89
C ASP A 41 -15.96 3.52 14.58
N LEU A 42 -15.12 2.47 14.57
CA LEU A 42 -13.76 2.53 15.07
C LEU A 42 -12.94 3.58 14.31
N LEU A 43 -12.93 3.52 12.97
CA LEU A 43 -12.18 4.46 12.14
C LEU A 43 -12.67 5.89 12.33
N SER A 44 -14.00 6.09 12.38
CA SER A 44 -14.60 7.40 12.64
C SER A 44 -14.19 7.98 13.99
N ARG A 45 -14.21 7.16 15.06
CA ARG A 45 -13.78 7.56 16.40
C ARG A 45 -12.30 7.94 16.48
N LEU A 46 -11.46 7.26 15.69
CA LEU A 46 -10.03 7.55 15.60
C LEU A 46 -9.69 8.68 14.61
N GLY A 47 -10.67 9.20 13.87
CA GLY A 47 -10.44 10.21 12.85
C GLY A 47 -9.67 9.69 11.62
N ILE A 48 -9.73 8.38 11.37
CA ILE A 48 -9.04 7.72 10.25
C ILE A 48 -9.97 7.61 9.06
N THR A 49 -9.51 8.06 7.90
CA THR A 49 -10.29 7.99 6.66
C THR A 49 -10.32 6.55 6.10
N PRO A 50 -11.50 5.96 5.87
CA PRO A 50 -11.60 4.68 5.19
C PRO A 50 -11.27 4.82 3.69
N LEU A 51 -10.44 3.92 3.17
CA LEU A 51 -10.15 3.75 1.75
C LEU A 51 -10.80 2.43 1.28
N PRO A 52 -11.93 2.49 0.57
CA PRO A 52 -12.56 1.29 0.01
C PRO A 52 -11.58 0.53 -0.87
N ASN A 53 -11.61 -0.82 -0.76
CA ASN A 53 -10.73 -1.70 -1.51
C ASN A 53 -11.56 -2.76 -2.26
N THR A 54 -11.30 -2.95 -3.54
CA THR A 54 -11.92 -3.96 -4.40
C THR A 54 -11.28 -5.34 -4.26
N ALA A 55 -10.61 -5.60 -3.14
CA ALA A 55 -9.93 -6.86 -2.86
C ALA A 55 -10.82 -8.09 -3.11
N GLY A 56 -10.28 -9.05 -3.84
CA GLY A 56 -10.95 -10.29 -4.23
C GLY A 56 -11.77 -10.20 -5.51
N CYS A 57 -11.83 -9.06 -6.20
CA CYS A 57 -12.37 -8.96 -7.56
C CYS A 57 -11.41 -9.61 -8.56
N ARG A 58 -11.99 -10.32 -9.55
CA ARG A 58 -11.22 -11.07 -10.55
C ARG A 58 -11.35 -10.52 -11.96
N SER A 59 -12.21 -9.53 -12.15
CA SER A 59 -12.41 -8.86 -13.42
C SER A 59 -12.61 -7.36 -13.22
N ALA A 60 -12.38 -6.60 -14.30
CA ALA A 60 -12.65 -5.17 -14.32
C ALA A 60 -14.11 -4.86 -13.93
N ALA A 61 -15.07 -5.63 -14.48
CA ALA A 61 -16.49 -5.41 -14.21
C ALA A 61 -16.83 -5.60 -12.72
N GLU A 62 -16.27 -6.63 -12.05
CA GLU A 62 -16.48 -6.84 -10.62
C GLU A 62 -15.85 -5.70 -9.78
N ALA A 63 -14.65 -5.25 -10.15
CA ALA A 63 -13.97 -4.18 -9.44
C ALA A 63 -14.71 -2.85 -9.56
N VAL A 64 -15.17 -2.51 -10.77
CA VAL A 64 -15.97 -1.32 -11.02
C VAL A 64 -17.28 -1.33 -10.24
N LEU A 65 -18.03 -2.42 -10.29
CA LEU A 65 -19.27 -2.56 -9.51
C LEU A 65 -19.00 -2.42 -8.01
N THR A 66 -17.95 -3.07 -7.51
CA THR A 66 -17.57 -3.00 -6.08
C THR A 66 -17.21 -1.57 -5.67
N ALA A 67 -16.48 -0.84 -6.51
CA ALA A 67 -16.13 0.55 -6.26
C ALA A 67 -17.36 1.47 -6.26
N GLN A 68 -18.29 1.28 -7.20
CA GLN A 68 -19.55 2.03 -7.25
C GLN A 68 -20.42 1.80 -6.00
N LEU A 69 -20.56 0.55 -5.55
CA LEU A 69 -21.25 0.22 -4.31
C LEU A 69 -20.56 0.83 -3.09
N ALA A 70 -19.21 0.85 -3.08
CA ALA A 70 -18.44 1.49 -2.01
C ALA A 70 -18.68 3.00 -1.95
N ARG A 71 -18.73 3.68 -3.10
CA ARG A 71 -19.04 5.11 -3.20
C ARG A 71 -20.39 5.42 -2.58
N GLU A 72 -21.42 4.67 -2.92
CA GLU A 72 -22.76 4.83 -2.37
C GLU A 72 -22.80 4.57 -0.85
N ALA A 73 -22.08 3.53 -0.38
CA ALA A 73 -22.10 3.14 1.03
C ALA A 73 -21.29 4.07 1.95
N LEU A 74 -20.17 4.60 1.47
CA LEU A 74 -19.20 5.36 2.28
C LEU A 74 -19.14 6.85 1.93
N GLY A 75 -19.81 7.30 0.86
CA GLY A 75 -19.81 8.69 0.42
C GLY A 75 -18.42 9.19 0.00
N THR A 76 -17.59 8.31 -0.60
CA THR A 76 -16.23 8.65 -1.02
C THR A 76 -15.97 8.23 -2.45
N GLU A 77 -15.24 9.05 -3.18
CA GLU A 77 -14.78 8.75 -4.55
C GLU A 77 -13.40 8.06 -4.55
N TRP A 78 -12.76 7.94 -3.41
CA TRP A 78 -11.46 7.26 -3.30
C TRP A 78 -11.65 5.75 -3.35
N VAL A 79 -10.77 5.07 -4.11
CA VAL A 79 -10.76 3.60 -4.18
C VAL A 79 -9.35 3.07 -4.33
N LYS A 80 -8.98 2.09 -3.51
CA LYS A 80 -7.87 1.20 -3.80
C LYS A 80 -8.37 0.13 -4.75
N LEU A 81 -7.86 0.16 -5.98
CA LEU A 81 -8.26 -0.76 -7.03
C LEU A 81 -7.38 -2.00 -7.03
N GLU A 82 -7.98 -3.16 -6.79
CA GLU A 82 -7.35 -4.47 -6.94
C GLU A 82 -8.17 -5.32 -7.93
N VAL A 83 -7.48 -5.95 -8.89
CA VAL A 83 -8.02 -7.02 -9.72
C VAL A 83 -7.01 -8.17 -9.70
N ILE A 84 -7.38 -9.30 -9.11
CA ILE A 84 -6.47 -10.41 -8.83
C ILE A 84 -6.62 -11.52 -9.88
N ALA A 85 -5.54 -11.83 -10.60
CA ALA A 85 -5.54 -12.86 -11.63
C ALA A 85 -5.59 -14.29 -11.06
N ASP A 86 -4.86 -14.53 -9.98
CA ASP A 86 -4.66 -15.87 -9.40
C ASP A 86 -4.66 -15.84 -7.87
N GLU A 87 -5.49 -16.69 -7.26
CA GLU A 87 -5.65 -16.77 -5.80
C GLU A 87 -4.43 -17.29 -5.05
N ARG A 88 -3.52 -18.00 -5.72
CA ARG A 88 -2.32 -18.55 -5.07
C ARG A 88 -1.21 -17.54 -4.98
N THR A 89 -1.08 -16.69 -5.99
CA THR A 89 -0.02 -15.67 -6.06
C THR A 89 -0.51 -14.31 -5.56
N LEU A 90 -1.81 -14.04 -5.65
CA LEU A 90 -2.43 -12.74 -5.40
C LEU A 90 -1.79 -11.61 -6.21
N LEU A 91 -1.25 -11.96 -7.38
CA LEU A 91 -0.71 -10.98 -8.33
C LEU A 91 -1.85 -10.30 -9.07
N PRO A 92 -1.72 -9.00 -9.35
CA PRO A 92 -2.72 -8.26 -10.11
C PRO A 92 -2.77 -8.70 -11.57
N ASP A 93 -3.99 -8.75 -12.14
CA ASP A 93 -4.19 -8.88 -13.58
C ASP A 93 -3.98 -7.53 -14.25
N ALA A 94 -2.85 -7.36 -14.93
CA ALA A 94 -2.48 -6.09 -15.54
C ALA A 94 -3.49 -5.59 -16.60
N VAL A 95 -4.11 -6.51 -17.34
CA VAL A 95 -5.05 -6.16 -18.42
C VAL A 95 -6.38 -5.70 -17.84
N GLU A 96 -6.93 -6.48 -16.92
CA GLU A 96 -8.19 -6.14 -16.25
C GLU A 96 -8.03 -4.91 -15.33
N LEU A 97 -6.86 -4.75 -14.71
CA LEU A 97 -6.54 -3.58 -13.87
C LEU A 97 -6.60 -2.28 -14.66
N VAL A 98 -5.95 -2.23 -15.85
CA VAL A 98 -5.98 -1.03 -16.71
C VAL A 98 -7.40 -0.73 -17.17
N ARG A 99 -8.17 -1.73 -17.60
CA ARG A 99 -9.57 -1.56 -18.01
C ARG A 99 -10.45 -1.01 -16.88
N ALA A 100 -10.29 -1.54 -15.67
CA ALA A 100 -11.02 -1.05 -14.51
C ALA A 100 -10.60 0.38 -14.14
N ALA A 101 -9.30 0.70 -14.21
CA ALA A 101 -8.78 2.02 -13.93
C ALA A 101 -9.34 3.06 -14.92
N GLU A 102 -9.32 2.79 -16.24
CA GLU A 102 -9.89 3.65 -17.26
C GLU A 102 -11.36 3.98 -16.95
N GLN A 103 -12.17 2.97 -16.69
CA GLN A 103 -13.59 3.16 -16.42
C GLN A 103 -13.83 3.93 -15.11
N LEU A 104 -13.10 3.61 -14.03
CA LEU A 104 -13.27 4.29 -12.75
C LEU A 104 -12.81 5.76 -12.79
N VAL A 105 -11.74 6.07 -13.51
CA VAL A 105 -11.29 7.45 -13.71
C VAL A 105 -12.32 8.24 -14.50
N ASP A 106 -12.87 7.67 -15.58
CA ASP A 106 -13.96 8.29 -16.36
C ASP A 106 -15.23 8.50 -15.52
N ASP A 107 -15.51 7.60 -14.57
CA ASP A 107 -16.62 7.70 -13.61
C ASP A 107 -16.35 8.69 -12.47
N GLY A 108 -15.19 9.37 -12.45
CA GLY A 108 -14.82 10.41 -11.50
C GLY A 108 -14.23 9.89 -10.18
N PHE A 109 -13.73 8.64 -10.13
CA PHE A 109 -13.04 8.11 -8.95
C PHE A 109 -11.61 8.62 -8.83
N VAL A 110 -11.14 8.74 -7.59
CA VAL A 110 -9.73 8.91 -7.23
C VAL A 110 -9.14 7.52 -7.06
N VAL A 111 -8.50 7.01 -8.13
CA VAL A 111 -8.07 5.61 -8.25
C VAL A 111 -6.64 5.44 -7.77
N LEU A 112 -6.42 4.49 -6.85
CA LEU A 112 -5.12 4.04 -6.34
C LEU A 112 -4.92 2.56 -6.70
N PRO A 113 -4.32 2.22 -7.86
CA PRO A 113 -4.25 0.85 -8.35
C PRO A 113 -3.11 0.06 -7.71
N TYR A 114 -3.41 -1.11 -7.13
CA TYR A 114 -2.43 -2.13 -6.78
C TYR A 114 -1.91 -2.81 -8.04
N THR A 115 -0.62 -2.73 -8.29
CA THR A 115 0.00 -3.19 -9.53
C THR A 115 1.27 -4.00 -9.29
N ASN A 116 1.74 -4.66 -10.36
CA ASN A 116 3.07 -5.26 -10.38
C ASN A 116 4.16 -4.17 -10.30
N ASP A 117 5.39 -4.60 -10.05
CA ASP A 117 6.58 -3.75 -10.05
C ASP A 117 7.12 -3.42 -11.46
N ASP A 118 6.25 -3.50 -12.48
CA ASP A 118 6.59 -3.16 -13.86
C ASP A 118 6.51 -1.64 -14.09
N PRO A 119 7.64 -0.96 -14.39
CA PRO A 119 7.65 0.49 -14.61
C PRO A 119 6.77 0.94 -15.79
N VAL A 120 6.66 0.11 -16.83
CA VAL A 120 5.83 0.44 -18.00
C VAL A 120 4.35 0.40 -17.65
N LEU A 121 3.93 -0.60 -16.87
CA LEU A 121 2.56 -0.68 -16.40
C LEU A 121 2.22 0.45 -15.42
N ALA A 122 3.13 0.76 -14.48
CA ALA A 122 2.96 1.88 -13.56
C ALA A 122 2.75 3.21 -14.31
N LYS A 123 3.56 3.48 -15.33
CA LYS A 123 3.40 4.68 -16.17
C LYS A 123 2.08 4.68 -16.95
N ARG A 124 1.64 3.54 -17.47
CA ARG A 124 0.35 3.43 -18.15
C ARG A 124 -0.81 3.75 -17.22
N LEU A 125 -0.79 3.27 -15.97
CA LEU A 125 -1.82 3.57 -14.97
C LEU A 125 -1.85 5.05 -14.61
N GLU A 126 -0.68 5.69 -14.48
CA GLU A 126 -0.60 7.14 -14.32
C GLU A 126 -1.20 7.89 -15.51
N ASP A 127 -0.83 7.50 -16.75
CA ASP A 127 -1.32 8.13 -17.98
C ASP A 127 -2.84 7.94 -18.17
N THR A 128 -3.42 6.90 -17.58
CA THR A 128 -4.87 6.69 -17.51
C THR A 128 -5.57 7.70 -16.58
N GLY A 129 -4.83 8.37 -15.70
CA GLY A 129 -5.35 9.35 -14.75
C GLY A 129 -5.48 8.84 -13.32
N CYS A 130 -4.84 7.74 -12.98
CA CYS A 130 -4.79 7.28 -11.60
C CYS A 130 -4.08 8.30 -10.70
N ALA A 131 -4.61 8.51 -9.49
CA ALA A 131 -4.12 9.52 -8.55
C ALA A 131 -2.82 9.12 -7.82
N ALA A 132 -2.45 7.84 -7.87
CA ALA A 132 -1.21 7.27 -7.36
C ALA A 132 -0.90 6.01 -8.16
N VAL A 133 0.28 5.41 -7.94
CA VAL A 133 0.58 4.03 -8.35
C VAL A 133 1.07 3.24 -7.13
N MET A 134 0.61 1.99 -7.01
CA MET A 134 0.88 1.16 -5.84
C MET A 134 1.58 -0.15 -6.24
N PRO A 135 2.88 -0.09 -6.64
CA PRO A 135 3.63 -1.28 -7.00
C PRO A 135 3.84 -2.19 -5.79
N LEU A 136 3.79 -3.51 -6.01
CA LEU A 136 4.12 -4.48 -4.99
C LEU A 136 5.64 -4.58 -4.75
N GLY A 137 6.04 -4.81 -3.49
CA GLY A 137 7.40 -5.24 -3.18
C GLY A 137 7.59 -6.73 -3.45
N SER A 138 6.61 -7.54 -3.05
CA SER A 138 6.44 -8.97 -3.32
C SER A 138 4.98 -9.34 -3.07
N PRO A 139 4.52 -10.56 -3.48
CA PRO A 139 3.10 -10.90 -3.40
C PRO A 139 2.50 -10.75 -1.98
N ILE A 140 1.22 -10.40 -1.93
CA ILE A 140 0.48 -10.13 -0.69
C ILE A 140 0.68 -11.26 0.34
N GLY A 141 1.05 -10.90 1.56
CA GLY A 141 1.15 -11.83 2.69
C GLY A 141 2.41 -12.69 2.72
N THR A 142 3.35 -12.53 1.78
CA THR A 142 4.60 -13.30 1.73
C THR A 142 5.65 -12.83 2.74
N GLY A 143 5.68 -11.54 3.06
CA GLY A 143 6.71 -10.96 3.94
C GLY A 143 8.14 -11.05 3.39
N LEU A 144 8.29 -11.19 2.06
CA LEU A 144 9.60 -11.33 1.40
C LEU A 144 10.32 -9.98 1.19
N GLY A 145 9.69 -8.87 1.58
CA GLY A 145 10.22 -7.53 1.37
C GLY A 145 10.12 -7.08 -0.09
N ILE A 146 11.08 -6.30 -0.54
CA ILE A 146 11.15 -5.77 -1.90
C ILE A 146 12.01 -6.69 -2.75
N ALA A 147 11.37 -7.50 -3.58
CA ALA A 147 12.06 -8.51 -4.41
C ALA A 147 12.92 -7.88 -5.52
N ASN A 148 12.47 -6.76 -6.08
CA ASN A 148 13.17 -6.06 -7.16
C ASN A 148 13.28 -4.54 -6.86
N PRO A 149 14.26 -4.13 -6.05
CA PRO A 149 14.45 -2.72 -5.70
C PRO A 149 14.69 -1.82 -6.92
N HIS A 150 15.37 -2.35 -7.94
CA HIS A 150 15.66 -1.58 -9.16
C HIS A 150 14.40 -1.17 -9.92
N ASN A 151 13.40 -2.07 -10.02
CA ASN A 151 12.13 -1.71 -10.64
C ASN A 151 11.40 -0.63 -9.84
N ILE A 152 11.43 -0.71 -8.51
CA ILE A 152 10.81 0.33 -7.66
C ILE A 152 11.51 1.68 -7.86
N GLU A 153 12.85 1.71 -7.95
CA GLU A 153 13.60 2.94 -8.27
C GLU A 153 13.18 3.51 -9.65
N MET A 154 13.01 2.66 -10.66
CA MET A 154 12.55 3.10 -11.98
C MET A 154 11.12 3.65 -11.96
N VAL A 155 10.21 3.00 -11.23
CA VAL A 155 8.83 3.49 -11.04
C VAL A 155 8.86 4.87 -10.40
N VAL A 156 9.59 5.02 -9.29
CA VAL A 156 9.72 6.31 -8.58
C VAL A 156 10.35 7.39 -9.46
N ALA A 157 11.38 7.06 -10.22
CA ALA A 157 12.11 8.03 -11.05
C ALA A 157 11.26 8.64 -12.18
N GLN A 158 10.25 7.91 -12.68
CA GLN A 158 9.43 8.36 -13.81
C GLN A 158 8.02 8.82 -13.39
N ALA A 159 7.57 8.50 -12.17
CA ALA A 159 6.22 8.83 -11.71
C ALA A 159 6.04 10.33 -11.49
N GLY A 160 4.96 10.88 -12.02
CA GLY A 160 4.46 12.22 -11.73
C GLY A 160 3.37 12.24 -10.66
N VAL A 161 2.99 11.07 -10.15
CA VAL A 161 2.01 10.86 -9.07
C VAL A 161 2.66 10.14 -7.90
N PRO A 162 2.08 10.18 -6.69
CA PRO A 162 2.62 9.45 -5.54
C PRO A 162 2.82 7.96 -5.81
N VAL A 163 3.95 7.42 -5.36
CA VAL A 163 4.28 5.99 -5.40
C VAL A 163 4.15 5.41 -4.00
N VAL A 164 3.22 4.49 -3.82
CA VAL A 164 2.97 3.81 -2.54
C VAL A 164 3.40 2.35 -2.66
N LEU A 165 4.45 1.94 -1.96
CA LEU A 165 4.80 0.51 -1.95
C LEU A 165 3.72 -0.28 -1.22
N ASP A 166 3.09 -1.22 -1.92
CA ASP A 166 1.97 -2.02 -1.42
C ASP A 166 2.30 -3.51 -1.46
N ALA A 167 2.04 -4.21 -0.36
CA ALA A 167 2.31 -5.64 -0.19
C ALA A 167 3.80 -6.05 -0.11
N GLY A 168 4.01 -7.25 0.42
CA GLY A 168 5.33 -7.86 0.54
C GLY A 168 6.15 -7.43 1.74
N ILE A 169 5.88 -6.29 2.34
CA ILE A 169 6.58 -5.84 3.55
C ILE A 169 6.38 -6.87 4.68
N GLY A 170 7.49 -7.35 5.24
CA GLY A 170 7.49 -8.32 6.33
C GLY A 170 7.95 -7.72 7.66
N THR A 171 8.81 -6.70 7.62
CA THR A 171 9.36 -6.07 8.83
C THR A 171 9.72 -4.60 8.58
N ALA A 172 10.09 -3.90 9.66
CA ALA A 172 10.39 -2.47 9.65
C ALA A 172 11.52 -2.08 8.66
N SER A 173 12.55 -2.91 8.48
CA SER A 173 13.62 -2.64 7.52
C SER A 173 13.13 -2.58 6.06
N ASP A 174 12.10 -3.34 5.70
CA ASP A 174 11.53 -3.30 4.35
C ASP A 174 10.81 -1.97 4.12
N ALA A 175 10.09 -1.47 5.13
CA ALA A 175 9.43 -0.17 5.08
C ALA A 175 10.45 0.98 4.97
N ALA A 176 11.55 0.93 5.73
CA ALA A 176 12.63 1.91 5.61
C ALA A 176 13.24 1.88 4.22
N LEU A 177 13.52 0.69 3.67
CA LEU A 177 14.06 0.54 2.31
C LEU A 177 13.12 1.13 1.25
N ALA A 178 11.81 0.90 1.35
CA ALA A 178 10.84 1.49 0.43
C ALA A 178 10.95 3.02 0.38
N MET A 179 11.06 3.65 1.55
CA MET A 179 11.20 5.10 1.64
C MET A 179 12.56 5.59 1.14
N GLU A 180 13.66 4.83 1.38
CA GLU A 180 15.00 5.13 0.86
C GLU A 180 15.06 5.02 -0.67
N LEU A 181 14.34 4.04 -1.28
CA LEU A 181 14.21 3.89 -2.73
C LEU A 181 13.38 5.02 -3.37
N GLY A 182 12.63 5.74 -2.54
CA GLY A 182 11.94 6.94 -2.95
C GLY A 182 10.43 6.87 -3.03
N CYS A 183 9.82 5.80 -2.54
CA CYS A 183 8.37 5.77 -2.37
C CYS A 183 7.92 6.92 -1.46
N ASP A 184 6.70 7.42 -1.71
CA ASP A 184 6.09 8.49 -0.93
C ASP A 184 5.40 7.94 0.32
N ALA A 185 4.97 6.67 0.27
CA ALA A 185 4.34 5.98 1.39
C ALA A 185 4.50 4.46 1.26
N VAL A 186 4.09 3.75 2.31
CA VAL A 186 3.91 2.29 2.30
C VAL A 186 2.51 1.93 2.73
N LEU A 187 1.92 0.91 2.10
CA LEU A 187 0.68 0.30 2.54
C LEU A 187 0.94 -1.15 2.93
N LEU A 188 0.57 -1.51 4.15
CA LEU A 188 0.79 -2.83 4.71
C LEU A 188 -0.36 -3.23 5.64
N ALA A 189 -0.64 -4.50 5.76
CA ALA A 189 -1.60 -5.05 6.71
C ALA A 189 -1.01 -6.24 7.45
N THR A 190 -0.72 -7.32 6.74
CA THR A 190 -0.34 -8.64 7.26
C THR A 190 0.90 -8.59 8.16
N ALA A 191 1.89 -7.77 7.82
CA ALA A 191 3.10 -7.59 8.61
C ALA A 191 2.81 -7.10 10.04
N VAL A 192 1.76 -6.31 10.20
CA VAL A 192 1.30 -5.83 11.51
C VAL A 192 0.27 -6.78 12.11
N THR A 193 -0.81 -7.06 11.40
CA THR A 193 -1.97 -7.77 11.96
C THR A 193 -1.69 -9.22 12.33
N ARG A 194 -0.64 -9.84 11.79
CA ARG A 194 -0.17 -11.20 12.10
C ARG A 194 1.15 -11.24 12.87
N ALA A 195 1.68 -10.09 13.28
CA ALA A 195 2.82 -10.07 14.20
C ALA A 195 2.45 -10.67 15.55
N ALA A 196 3.43 -11.14 16.31
CA ALA A 196 3.22 -11.60 17.68
C ALA A 196 2.74 -10.46 18.60
N ASP A 197 3.18 -9.24 18.31
CA ASP A 197 2.77 -8.00 18.98
C ASP A 197 2.42 -6.95 17.89
N PRO A 198 1.15 -6.88 17.46
CA PRO A 198 0.73 -5.97 16.40
C PRO A 198 0.94 -4.47 16.73
N PRO A 199 0.64 -3.96 17.94
CA PRO A 199 0.93 -2.57 18.28
C PRO A 199 2.42 -2.22 18.22
N ALA A 200 3.30 -3.08 18.76
CA ALA A 200 4.74 -2.87 18.68
C ALA A 200 5.25 -2.87 17.23
N MET A 201 4.76 -3.79 16.40
CA MET A 201 5.12 -3.83 14.98
C MET A 201 4.60 -2.59 14.24
N ALA A 202 3.40 -2.11 14.53
CA ALA A 202 2.85 -0.89 13.96
C ALA A 202 3.71 0.33 14.27
N ALA A 203 4.13 0.49 15.55
CA ALA A 203 5.04 1.54 15.96
C ALA A 203 6.41 1.43 15.27
N ALA A 204 6.95 0.21 15.12
CA ALA A 204 8.21 -0.04 14.42
C ALA A 204 8.12 0.35 12.93
N MET A 205 6.99 0.05 12.27
CA MET A 205 6.75 0.46 10.87
C MET A 205 6.69 1.99 10.73
N ALA A 206 5.98 2.69 11.61
CA ALA A 206 5.92 4.15 11.61
C ALA A 206 7.30 4.79 11.79
N ALA A 207 8.10 4.27 12.72
CA ALA A 207 9.48 4.71 12.94
C ALA A 207 10.36 4.44 11.71
N ALA A 208 10.21 3.29 11.07
CA ALA A 208 10.96 2.91 9.87
C ALA A 208 10.63 3.81 8.66
N VAL A 209 9.37 4.13 8.43
CA VAL A 209 8.93 5.08 7.39
C VAL A 209 9.59 6.45 7.63
N THR A 210 9.54 6.95 8.85
CA THR A 210 10.19 8.21 9.21
C THR A 210 11.70 8.15 9.00
N ALA A 211 12.36 7.08 9.43
CA ALA A 211 13.81 6.90 9.28
C ALA A 211 14.23 6.86 7.82
N GLY A 212 13.56 6.07 6.97
CA GLY A 212 13.83 5.96 5.54
C GLY A 212 13.61 7.28 4.80
N TYR A 213 12.52 7.98 5.11
CA TYR A 213 12.26 9.32 4.57
C TYR A 213 13.38 10.31 4.90
N LEU A 214 13.83 10.37 6.17
CA LEU A 214 14.90 11.26 6.59
C LEU A 214 16.24 10.85 5.96
N ALA A 215 16.56 9.55 5.89
CA ALA A 215 17.77 9.03 5.26
C ALA A 215 17.86 9.42 3.78
N ARG A 216 16.74 9.27 3.03
CA ARG A 216 16.65 9.70 1.64
C ARG A 216 16.95 11.20 1.49
N ARG A 217 16.32 12.04 2.32
CA ARG A 217 16.51 13.50 2.26
C ARG A 217 17.90 13.95 2.66
N ALA A 218 18.52 13.27 3.61
CA ALA A 218 19.90 13.55 4.03
C ALA A 218 20.90 13.20 2.94
N GLY A 219 20.57 12.26 2.07
CA GLY A 219 21.45 11.77 1.03
C GLY A 219 22.44 10.74 1.54
N ARG A 220 22.60 9.69 0.77
CA ARG A 220 23.50 8.59 1.08
C ARG A 220 24.95 8.94 0.67
N ILE A 221 25.94 8.53 1.46
CA ILE A 221 27.35 8.55 1.01
C ILE A 221 27.53 7.63 -0.21
N PRO A 222 28.41 7.96 -1.17
CA PRO A 222 28.68 7.12 -2.34
C PRO A 222 29.14 5.72 -1.94
N LYS A 223 28.60 4.69 -2.60
CA LYS A 223 29.16 3.33 -2.51
C LYS A 223 30.57 3.33 -3.10
N ARG A 224 31.52 2.74 -2.41
CA ARG A 224 32.94 2.66 -2.83
C ARG A 224 33.36 1.20 -2.89
N PHE A 225 34.22 0.89 -3.85
CA PHE A 225 34.81 -0.45 -3.93
C PHE A 225 35.88 -0.64 -2.82
N TRP A 226 36.73 0.38 -2.59
CA TRP A 226 37.76 0.36 -1.54
C TRP A 226 37.35 1.17 -0.32
N ALA A 227 37.81 0.72 0.84
CA ALA A 227 37.63 1.45 2.09
C ALA A 227 38.29 2.84 2.03
N GLN A 228 37.67 3.80 2.70
CA GLN A 228 38.22 5.11 2.96
C GLN A 228 38.19 5.37 4.47
N ALA A 229 39.32 5.74 5.05
CA ALA A 229 39.42 6.07 6.47
C ALA A 229 38.47 7.24 6.82
N SER A 230 37.76 7.13 7.96
CA SER A 230 36.91 8.20 8.48
C SER A 230 37.71 9.33 9.12
N SER A 231 38.90 9.02 9.65
CA SER A 231 39.83 9.99 10.25
C SER A 231 40.96 10.31 9.27
N PRO A 232 41.50 11.57 9.27
CA PRO A 232 42.67 11.88 8.50
C PRO A 232 43.82 10.94 8.92
N THR A 233 44.54 10.39 7.93
CA THR A 233 45.84 9.73 8.18
C THR A 233 46.82 10.84 8.57
N LEU A 234 47.39 10.74 9.77
CA LEU A 234 48.51 11.56 10.22
C LEU A 234 49.71 11.37 9.30
#